data_ac6870fe81556df4a24b0fdaacdceb25
#
_entry.id   ac6870fe81556df4a24b0fdaacdceb25
#
_cell.length_a   1.000
_cell.length_b   1.000
_cell.length_c   1.000
_cell.angle_alpha   90.00
_cell.angle_beta   90.00
_cell.angle_gamma   90.00
#
_symmetry.space_group_name_H-M   'P 1'
#
loop_
_entity.id
_entity.type
_entity.pdbx_description
1 polymer ?
#
loop_
_entity_poly.entity_id
_entity_poly.type
_entity_poly.pdbx_seq_one_letter_code
_entity_poly.pdbx_strand_id
1 'polypeptide(L)'
;MAKKIIQVNERPPLRQAIPLSIQHMFAMFGASVLVPSLFGINPAIVLLMNGLGTLFFIWITKGKAPAYLGSSFAFIAPALIIIQKYEEQGMDHMEAFSYAQGGFVVVGLLGCVLAFIIYKFGSRWIDIVLPPAAMGPVVALIGLELAGNAASTAGLLTTTEYTPVEGTADQFIQTITNVDMRNVIVFLVTIGVAVLGSI
;
A
#
# COMPACT_ATOMS: atom_id res chain seq x y z
N MET A 1 -15.79 33.16 -5.53
CA MET A 1 -14.53 33.51 -4.81
C MET A 1 -13.50 32.48 -5.18
N ALA A 2 -12.37 32.85 -5.80
CA ALA A 2 -11.30 31.89 -6.11
C ALA A 2 -10.71 31.35 -4.81
N LYS A 3 -10.72 30.02 -4.61
CA LYS A 3 -10.06 29.38 -3.48
C LYS A 3 -8.58 29.75 -3.52
N LYS A 4 -8.08 30.42 -2.48
CA LYS A 4 -6.65 30.73 -2.37
C LYS A 4 -5.86 29.43 -2.33
N ILE A 5 -5.00 29.22 -3.32
CA ILE A 5 -4.08 28.05 -3.36
C ILE A 5 -2.95 28.34 -2.38
N ILE A 6 -2.77 27.47 -1.41
CA ILE A 6 -1.69 27.55 -0.41
C ILE A 6 -0.45 26.91 -1.03
N GLN A 7 0.63 27.67 -1.13
CA GLN A 7 1.91 27.21 -1.68
C GLN A 7 2.68 26.38 -0.63
N VAL A 8 3.66 25.57 -1.06
CA VAL A 8 4.44 24.65 -0.21
C VAL A 8 5.18 25.40 0.92
N ASN A 9 5.57 26.63 0.70
CA ASN A 9 6.26 27.50 1.67
C ASN A 9 5.31 28.33 2.55
N GLU A 10 4.00 28.29 2.30
CA GLU A 10 3.00 28.95 3.12
C GLU A 10 2.48 28.00 4.20
N ARG A 11 2.26 28.52 5.39
CA ARG A 11 1.59 27.76 6.46
C ARG A 11 0.07 27.92 6.36
N PRO A 12 -0.69 26.82 6.24
CA PRO A 12 -2.15 26.92 6.25
C PRO A 12 -2.63 27.43 7.62
N PRO A 13 -3.73 28.19 7.68
CA PRO A 13 -4.32 28.57 8.95
C PRO A 13 -4.78 27.32 9.73
N LEU A 14 -4.64 27.33 11.05
CA LEU A 14 -4.94 26.18 11.92
C LEU A 14 -6.34 25.59 11.69
N ARG A 15 -7.32 26.43 11.40
CA ARG A 15 -8.70 26.01 11.07
C ARG A 15 -8.77 25.06 9.87
N GLN A 16 -7.87 25.18 8.91
CA GLN A 16 -7.78 24.31 7.73
C GLN A 16 -6.76 23.18 7.94
N ALA A 17 -5.65 23.47 8.62
CA ALA A 17 -4.59 22.50 8.87
C ALA A 17 -5.09 21.29 9.70
N ILE A 18 -5.86 21.52 10.77
CA ILE A 18 -6.34 20.46 11.65
C ILE A 18 -7.27 19.47 10.92
N PRO A 19 -8.37 19.91 10.26
CA PRO A 19 -9.23 18.98 9.52
C PRO A 19 -8.50 18.23 8.41
N LEU A 20 -7.64 18.92 7.64
CA LEU A 20 -6.85 18.31 6.58
C LEU A 20 -5.85 17.27 7.11
N SER A 21 -5.21 17.53 8.26
CA SER A 21 -4.30 16.60 8.91
C SER A 21 -5.03 15.34 9.39
N ILE A 22 -6.22 15.50 9.98
CA ILE A 22 -7.06 14.38 10.40
C ILE A 22 -7.53 13.57 9.19
N GLN A 23 -7.99 14.24 8.13
CA GLN A 23 -8.38 13.58 6.88
C GLN A 23 -7.22 12.79 6.28
N HIS A 24 -6.02 13.37 6.25
CA HIS A 24 -4.83 12.70 5.73
C HIS A 24 -4.43 11.48 6.56
N MET A 25 -4.52 11.58 7.89
CA MET A 25 -4.27 10.46 8.81
C MET A 25 -5.21 9.29 8.50
N PHE A 26 -6.51 9.54 8.35
CA PHE A 26 -7.48 8.49 8.00
C PHE A 26 -7.26 7.93 6.60
N ALA A 27 -6.92 8.76 5.62
CA ALA A 27 -6.65 8.31 4.26
C ALA A 27 -5.43 7.35 4.19
N MET A 28 -4.38 7.62 4.97
CA MET A 28 -3.17 6.81 5.02
C MET A 28 -3.29 5.57 5.92
N PHE A 29 -4.20 5.61 6.92
CA PHE A 29 -4.37 4.53 7.88
C PHE A 29 -4.74 3.21 7.20
N GLY A 30 -5.68 3.24 6.25
CA GLY A 30 -6.13 2.05 5.53
C GLY A 30 -4.97 1.31 4.84
N ALA A 31 -4.16 2.02 4.06
CA ALA A 31 -3.00 1.45 3.38
C ALA A 31 -1.93 0.94 4.37
N SER A 32 -1.69 1.69 5.44
CA SER A 32 -0.67 1.35 6.45
C SER A 32 -1.03 0.13 7.30
N VAL A 33 -2.32 -0.24 7.38
CA VAL A 33 -2.78 -1.45 8.08
C VAL A 33 -2.99 -2.62 7.12
N LEU A 34 -3.52 -2.35 5.92
CA LEU A 34 -3.82 -3.39 4.95
C LEU A 34 -2.56 -4.14 4.49
N VAL A 35 -1.51 -3.41 4.12
CA VAL A 35 -0.28 -4.03 3.59
C VAL A 35 0.39 -4.98 4.58
N PRO A 36 0.64 -4.59 5.85
CA PRO A 36 1.18 -5.54 6.84
C PRO A 36 0.24 -6.71 7.12
N SER A 37 -1.08 -6.51 7.08
CA SER A 37 -2.05 -7.60 7.25
C SER A 37 -1.97 -8.61 6.11
N LEU A 38 -1.74 -8.18 4.87
CA LEU A 38 -1.52 -9.07 3.72
C LEU A 38 -0.21 -9.86 3.83
N PHE A 39 0.80 -9.29 4.50
CA PHE A 39 2.06 -9.99 4.77
C PHE A 39 2.05 -10.81 6.06
N GLY A 40 0.94 -10.88 6.78
CA GLY A 40 0.84 -11.62 8.05
C GLY A 40 1.71 -11.04 9.18
N ILE A 41 2.12 -9.76 9.09
CA ILE A 41 2.97 -9.09 10.07
C ILE A 41 2.18 -8.11 10.94
N ASN A 42 2.73 -7.77 12.11
CA ASN A 42 2.06 -6.87 13.05
C ASN A 42 2.00 -5.43 12.50
N PRO A 43 0.79 -4.87 12.23
CA PRO A 43 0.63 -3.53 11.71
C PRO A 43 1.21 -2.43 12.61
N ALA A 44 1.26 -2.65 13.94
CA ALA A 44 1.77 -1.66 14.89
C ALA A 44 3.26 -1.36 14.67
N ILE A 45 4.05 -2.38 14.33
CA ILE A 45 5.49 -2.22 14.02
C ILE A 45 5.66 -1.38 12.75
N VAL A 46 4.85 -1.68 11.72
CA VAL A 46 4.92 -0.95 10.44
C VAL A 46 4.49 0.50 10.61
N LEU A 47 3.42 0.76 11.39
CA LEU A 47 2.98 2.11 11.71
C LEU A 47 4.05 2.90 12.45
N LEU A 48 4.72 2.28 13.44
CA LEU A 48 5.83 2.92 14.16
C LEU A 48 6.98 3.28 13.21
N MET A 49 7.38 2.35 12.35
CA MET A 49 8.47 2.57 11.40
C MET A 49 8.12 3.60 10.32
N ASN A 50 6.87 3.62 9.84
CA ASN A 50 6.37 4.66 8.93
C ASN A 50 6.42 6.05 9.60
N GLY A 51 6.04 6.13 10.88
CA GLY A 51 6.13 7.36 11.66
C GLY A 51 7.58 7.85 11.80
N LEU A 52 8.49 6.98 12.24
CA LEU A 52 9.92 7.31 12.37
C LEU A 52 10.54 7.69 11.02
N GLY A 53 10.24 6.93 9.97
CA GLY A 53 10.70 7.22 8.61
C GLY A 53 10.20 8.57 8.10
N THR A 54 8.94 8.91 8.36
CA THR A 54 8.36 10.20 8.00
C THR A 54 9.03 11.36 8.74
N LEU A 55 9.26 11.22 10.05
CA LEU A 55 9.98 12.23 10.84
C LEU A 55 11.41 12.43 10.33
N PHE A 56 12.10 11.34 10.02
CA PHE A 56 13.45 11.38 9.45
C PHE A 56 13.46 12.06 8.07
N PHE A 57 12.48 11.77 7.23
CA PHE A 57 12.30 12.42 5.93
C PHE A 57 12.06 13.94 6.07
N ILE A 58 11.16 14.35 6.98
CA ILE A 58 10.90 15.76 7.25
C ILE A 58 12.18 16.48 7.73
N TRP A 59 12.96 15.82 8.56
CA TRP A 59 14.23 16.37 9.06
C TRP A 59 15.25 16.56 7.93
N ILE A 60 15.45 15.56 7.06
CA ILE A 60 16.38 15.65 5.91
C ILE A 60 15.92 16.72 4.92
N THR A 61 14.64 16.77 4.60
CA THR A 61 14.08 17.72 3.62
C THR A 61 13.90 19.12 4.20
N LYS A 62 14.20 19.32 5.49
CA LYS A 62 13.99 20.59 6.23
C LYS A 62 12.55 21.10 6.10
N GLY A 63 11.57 20.19 6.03
CA GLY A 63 10.15 20.51 5.87
C GLY A 63 9.76 21.07 4.50
N LYS A 64 10.64 21.01 3.49
CA LYS A 64 10.36 21.54 2.15
C LYS A 64 9.50 20.60 1.29
N ALA A 65 9.44 19.33 1.62
CA ALA A 65 8.63 18.34 0.90
C ALA A 65 7.61 17.73 1.87
N PRO A 66 6.33 18.09 1.78
CA PRO A 66 5.29 17.48 2.60
C PRO A 66 4.98 16.10 2.02
N ALA A 67 5.50 15.05 2.65
CA ALA A 67 5.19 13.67 2.28
C ALA A 67 5.10 12.80 3.54
N TYR A 68 4.15 11.87 3.52
CA TYR A 68 4.05 10.77 4.46
C TYR A 68 4.67 9.52 3.82
N LEU A 69 5.62 8.89 4.52
CA LEU A 69 6.21 7.63 4.09
C LEU A 69 5.36 6.50 4.63
N GLY A 70 4.69 5.80 3.73
CA GLY A 70 3.82 4.68 4.06
C GLY A 70 4.13 3.46 3.22
N SER A 71 3.36 2.41 3.42
CA SER A 71 3.47 1.17 2.66
C SER A 71 3.13 1.39 1.19
N SER A 72 3.87 0.73 0.29
CA SER A 72 3.64 0.80 -1.15
C SER A 72 2.93 -0.44 -1.66
N PHE A 73 1.83 -0.26 -2.34
CA PHE A 73 1.08 -1.35 -2.98
C PHE A 73 1.85 -2.04 -4.11
N ALA A 74 2.77 -1.33 -4.78
CA ALA A 74 3.58 -1.90 -5.85
C ALA A 74 4.51 -3.05 -5.38
N PHE A 75 4.80 -3.13 -4.10
CA PHE A 75 5.64 -4.20 -3.53
C PHE A 75 4.86 -5.42 -3.05
N ILE A 76 3.51 -5.38 -3.04
CA ILE A 76 2.71 -6.48 -2.52
C ILE A 76 2.93 -7.75 -3.34
N ALA A 77 2.67 -7.70 -4.64
CA ALA A 77 2.79 -8.87 -5.50
C ALA A 77 4.22 -9.46 -5.54
N PRO A 78 5.29 -8.67 -5.77
CA PRO A 78 6.66 -9.21 -5.73
C PRO A 78 7.03 -9.81 -4.38
N ALA A 79 6.61 -9.21 -3.27
CA ALA A 79 6.93 -9.73 -1.95
C ALA A 79 6.18 -11.03 -1.65
N LEU A 80 4.88 -11.12 -1.98
CA LEU A 80 4.10 -12.35 -1.80
C LEU A 80 4.67 -13.51 -2.61
N ILE A 81 5.11 -13.28 -3.85
CA ILE A 81 5.76 -14.29 -4.68
C ILE A 81 7.04 -14.82 -4.00
N ILE A 82 7.84 -13.93 -3.41
CA ILE A 82 9.06 -14.32 -2.71
C ILE A 82 8.72 -15.13 -1.46
N ILE A 83 7.79 -14.65 -0.64
CA ILE A 83 7.36 -15.32 0.59
C ILE A 83 6.86 -16.72 0.25
N GLN A 84 5.92 -16.84 -0.68
CA GLN A 84 5.34 -18.12 -1.08
C GLN A 84 6.41 -19.10 -1.59
N LYS A 85 7.34 -18.64 -2.42
CA LYS A 85 8.44 -19.46 -2.95
C LYS A 85 9.31 -20.07 -1.85
N TYR A 86 9.59 -19.31 -0.79
CA TYR A 86 10.42 -19.80 0.30
C TYR A 86 9.63 -20.66 1.29
N GLU A 87 8.34 -20.39 1.50
CA GLU A 87 7.45 -21.27 2.25
C GLU A 87 7.31 -22.65 1.59
N GLU A 88 7.19 -22.70 0.26
CA GLU A 88 7.20 -23.97 -0.52
C GLU A 88 8.50 -24.76 -0.34
N GLN A 89 9.60 -24.10 0.02
CA GLN A 89 10.88 -24.76 0.37
C GLN A 89 10.96 -25.19 1.85
N GLY A 90 9.89 -24.99 2.62
CA GLY A 90 9.80 -25.40 4.01
C GLY A 90 10.32 -24.35 5.02
N MET A 91 10.53 -23.11 4.59
CA MET A 91 10.90 -22.02 5.50
C MET A 91 9.70 -21.50 6.28
N ASP A 92 9.95 -21.03 7.51
CA ASP A 92 8.92 -20.35 8.31
C ASP A 92 8.52 -19.01 7.65
N HIS A 93 7.26 -18.62 7.81
CA HIS A 93 6.69 -17.40 7.23
C HIS A 93 7.52 -16.14 7.54
N MET A 94 7.96 -15.99 8.79
CA MET A 94 8.75 -14.83 9.22
C MET A 94 10.15 -14.84 8.61
N GLU A 95 10.73 -16.01 8.42
CA GLU A 95 12.01 -16.16 7.73
C GLU A 95 11.88 -15.84 6.24
N ALA A 96 10.87 -16.37 5.57
CA ALA A 96 10.54 -16.06 4.18
C ALA A 96 10.29 -14.56 3.96
N PHE A 97 9.57 -13.90 4.89
CA PHE A 97 9.36 -12.46 4.86
C PHE A 97 10.65 -11.66 5.00
N SER A 98 11.64 -12.14 5.75
CA SER A 98 12.93 -11.45 5.90
C SER A 98 13.71 -11.37 4.57
N TYR A 99 13.56 -12.35 3.68
CA TYR A 99 14.11 -12.27 2.31
C TYR A 99 13.43 -11.20 1.47
N ALA A 100 12.10 -11.06 1.59
CA ALA A 100 11.37 -9.96 0.93
C ALA A 100 11.83 -8.59 1.45
N GLN A 101 12.08 -8.47 2.76
CA GLN A 101 12.65 -7.24 3.36
C GLN A 101 14.02 -6.92 2.79
N GLY A 102 14.88 -7.93 2.58
CA GLY A 102 16.16 -7.75 1.89
C GLY A 102 15.98 -7.12 0.51
N GLY A 103 14.97 -7.56 -0.25
CA GLY A 103 14.59 -6.94 -1.52
C GLY A 103 14.22 -5.47 -1.40
N PHE A 104 13.47 -5.09 -0.37
CA PHE A 104 13.10 -3.67 -0.12
C PHE A 104 14.33 -2.81 0.16
N VAL A 105 15.31 -3.33 0.90
CA VAL A 105 16.58 -2.63 1.16
C VAL A 105 17.34 -2.39 -0.15
N VAL A 106 17.43 -3.41 -1.01
CA VAL A 106 18.09 -3.29 -2.32
C VAL A 106 17.40 -2.24 -3.19
N VAL A 107 16.07 -2.22 -3.25
CA VAL A 107 15.32 -1.20 -3.98
C VAL A 107 15.57 0.20 -3.40
N GLY A 108 15.65 0.33 -2.07
CA GLY A 108 16.02 1.58 -1.41
C GLY A 108 17.42 2.08 -1.82
N LEU A 109 18.40 1.19 -1.89
CA LEU A 109 19.76 1.50 -2.35
C LEU A 109 19.77 1.91 -3.84
N LEU A 110 19.03 1.22 -4.70
CA LEU A 110 18.84 1.63 -6.09
C LEU A 110 18.21 3.02 -6.20
N GLY A 111 17.26 3.35 -5.32
CA GLY A 111 16.69 4.69 -5.20
C GLY A 111 17.75 5.76 -4.87
N CYS A 112 18.70 5.44 -3.99
CA CYS A 112 19.83 6.34 -3.69
C CYS A 112 20.74 6.55 -4.92
N VAL A 113 21.01 5.49 -5.68
CA VAL A 113 21.77 5.59 -6.95
C VAL A 113 21.04 6.48 -7.95
N LEU A 114 19.73 6.28 -8.13
CA LEU A 114 18.90 7.13 -8.98
C LEU A 114 18.90 8.59 -8.52
N ALA A 115 18.80 8.84 -7.23
CA ALA A 115 18.88 10.19 -6.68
C ALA A 115 20.23 10.86 -6.99
N PHE A 116 21.34 10.11 -6.90
CA PHE A 116 22.66 10.58 -7.29
C PHE A 116 22.76 10.91 -8.79
N ILE A 117 22.18 10.06 -9.65
CA ILE A 117 22.13 10.30 -11.09
C ILE A 117 21.32 11.58 -11.37
N ILE A 118 20.15 11.75 -10.76
CA ILE A 118 19.33 12.96 -10.91
C ILE A 118 20.08 14.20 -10.43
N TYR A 119 20.79 14.11 -9.32
CA TYR A 119 21.61 15.21 -8.82
C TYR A 119 22.69 15.65 -9.82
N LYS A 120 23.32 14.69 -10.52
CA LYS A 120 24.43 14.96 -11.44
C LYS A 120 23.95 15.37 -12.85
N PHE A 121 22.90 14.75 -13.37
CA PHE A 121 22.44 14.90 -14.75
C PHE A 121 21.11 15.67 -14.87
N GLY A 122 20.48 16.00 -13.74
CA GLY A 122 19.15 16.63 -13.74
C GLY A 122 18.02 15.62 -13.95
N SER A 123 16.78 16.11 -13.98
CA SER A 123 15.55 15.29 -14.04
C SER A 123 14.95 15.14 -15.45
N ARG A 124 15.41 15.91 -16.46
CA ARG A 124 14.80 15.94 -17.80
C ARG A 124 14.75 14.57 -18.51
N TRP A 125 15.73 13.73 -18.27
CA TRP A 125 15.77 12.38 -18.85
C TRP A 125 14.66 11.48 -18.32
N ILE A 126 14.15 11.75 -17.10
CA ILE A 126 13.04 10.99 -16.50
C ILE A 126 11.78 11.15 -17.34
N ASP A 127 11.48 12.34 -17.80
CA ASP A 127 10.30 12.63 -18.63
C ASP A 127 10.35 11.91 -19.99
N ILE A 128 11.56 11.55 -20.43
CA ILE A 128 11.77 10.77 -21.66
C ILE A 128 11.60 9.27 -21.40
N VAL A 129 12.18 8.77 -20.31
CA VAL A 129 12.14 7.32 -19.94
C VAL A 129 10.78 6.94 -19.37
N LEU A 130 10.18 7.81 -18.57
CA LEU A 130 8.88 7.63 -17.93
C LEU A 130 7.94 8.78 -18.33
N PRO A 131 7.46 8.80 -19.57
CA PRO A 131 6.56 9.86 -20.01
C PRO A 131 5.27 9.84 -19.18
N PRO A 132 4.67 11.00 -18.88
CA PRO A 132 3.42 11.09 -18.10
C PRO A 132 2.29 10.22 -18.65
N ALA A 133 2.26 10.01 -19.98
CA ALA A 133 1.30 9.14 -20.63
C ALA A 133 1.43 7.64 -20.23
N ALA A 134 2.62 7.19 -19.85
CA ALA A 134 2.86 5.81 -19.35
C ALA A 134 2.51 5.65 -17.87
N MET A 135 2.62 6.71 -17.08
CA MET A 135 2.35 6.67 -15.64
C MET A 135 0.90 6.35 -15.31
N GLY A 136 -0.05 6.89 -16.07
CA GLY A 136 -1.47 6.62 -15.90
C GLY A 136 -1.82 5.12 -15.98
N PRO A 137 -1.47 4.44 -17.08
CA PRO A 137 -1.66 3.00 -17.23
C PRO A 137 -0.97 2.17 -16.14
N VAL A 138 0.25 2.53 -15.72
CA VAL A 138 0.95 1.81 -14.62
C VAL A 138 0.19 1.89 -13.31
N VAL A 139 -0.30 3.07 -12.94
CA VAL A 139 -1.11 3.24 -11.72
C VAL A 139 -2.44 2.49 -11.83
N ALA A 140 -3.07 2.51 -13.01
CA ALA A 140 -4.31 1.75 -13.26
C ALA A 140 -4.09 0.24 -13.13
N LEU A 141 -2.98 -0.29 -13.63
CA LEU A 141 -2.64 -1.72 -13.51
C LEU A 141 -2.43 -2.13 -12.05
N ILE A 142 -1.74 -1.32 -11.24
CA ILE A 142 -1.60 -1.56 -9.80
C ILE A 142 -2.98 -1.61 -9.12
N GLY A 143 -3.87 -0.69 -9.45
CA GLY A 143 -5.23 -0.68 -8.92
C GLY A 143 -6.05 -1.90 -9.33
N LEU A 144 -5.93 -2.35 -10.57
CA LEU A 144 -6.62 -3.55 -11.08
C LEU A 144 -6.08 -4.83 -10.42
N GLU A 145 -4.79 -4.94 -10.20
CA GLU A 145 -4.19 -6.08 -9.50
C GLU A 145 -4.72 -6.21 -8.06
N LEU A 146 -4.92 -5.09 -7.38
CA LEU A 146 -5.48 -5.05 -6.03
C LEU A 146 -7.00 -5.21 -5.97
N ALA A 147 -7.70 -5.08 -7.09
CA ALA A 147 -9.16 -5.18 -7.13
C ALA A 147 -9.67 -6.55 -6.66
N GLY A 148 -8.94 -7.63 -6.97
CA GLY A 148 -9.24 -8.97 -6.47
C GLY A 148 -9.20 -9.06 -4.95
N ASN A 149 -8.15 -8.53 -4.32
CA ASN A 149 -8.02 -8.48 -2.87
C ASN A 149 -9.10 -7.60 -2.23
N ALA A 150 -9.42 -6.47 -2.85
CA ALA A 150 -10.49 -5.59 -2.38
C ALA A 150 -11.86 -6.28 -2.43
N ALA A 151 -12.16 -7.00 -3.52
CA ALA A 151 -13.40 -7.73 -3.68
C ALA A 151 -13.51 -8.91 -2.69
N SER A 152 -12.41 -9.60 -2.41
CA SER A 152 -12.34 -10.66 -1.39
C SER A 152 -12.57 -10.09 0.02
N THR A 153 -11.87 -9.02 0.37
CA THR A 153 -12.04 -8.36 1.67
C THR A 153 -13.44 -7.77 1.85
N ALA A 154 -14.05 -7.30 0.77
CA ALA A 154 -15.43 -6.82 0.76
C ALA A 154 -16.47 -7.95 0.90
N GLY A 155 -16.05 -9.23 0.85
CA GLY A 155 -16.96 -10.36 0.89
C GLY A 155 -17.75 -10.57 -0.40
N LEU A 156 -17.33 -9.95 -1.52
CA LEU A 156 -17.97 -10.07 -2.82
C LEU A 156 -17.53 -11.33 -3.59
N LEU A 157 -16.34 -11.85 -3.28
CA LEU A 157 -15.82 -13.09 -3.83
C LEU A 157 -16.06 -14.22 -2.85
N THR A 158 -16.62 -15.31 -3.35
CA THR A 158 -16.67 -16.58 -2.62
C THR A 158 -15.27 -17.14 -2.54
N THR A 159 -14.69 -17.20 -1.34
CA THR A 159 -13.45 -17.94 -1.12
C THR A 159 -13.75 -19.42 -1.11
N THR A 160 -13.12 -20.16 -2.02
CA THR A 160 -13.14 -21.61 -1.99
C THR A 160 -12.03 -22.09 -1.08
N GLU A 161 -12.39 -22.54 0.10
CA GLU A 161 -11.43 -23.13 1.03
C GLU A 161 -11.38 -24.63 0.78
N TYR A 162 -10.19 -25.14 0.48
CA TYR A 162 -9.96 -26.58 0.32
C TYR A 162 -9.52 -27.14 1.66
N THR A 163 -10.43 -27.78 2.38
CA THR A 163 -10.08 -28.50 3.61
C THR A 163 -9.79 -29.96 3.28
N PRO A 164 -8.61 -30.51 3.69
CA PRO A 164 -8.34 -31.93 3.52
C PRO A 164 -9.31 -32.76 4.36
N VAL A 165 -9.85 -33.82 3.79
CA VAL A 165 -10.72 -34.77 4.51
C VAL A 165 -9.82 -35.67 5.37
N GLU A 166 -10.04 -35.72 6.68
CA GLU A 166 -9.33 -36.63 7.57
C GLU A 166 -9.51 -38.07 7.10
N GLY A 167 -8.40 -38.73 6.75
CA GLY A 167 -8.35 -40.14 6.38
C GLY A 167 -8.21 -40.46 4.89
N THR A 168 -8.22 -39.49 3.99
CA THR A 168 -7.99 -39.69 2.53
C THR A 168 -7.02 -38.67 1.99
N ALA A 169 -5.87 -39.12 1.52
CA ALA A 169 -4.78 -38.25 1.08
C ALA A 169 -5.08 -37.38 -0.16
N ASP A 170 -6.16 -37.66 -0.91
CA ASP A 170 -6.46 -37.02 -2.19
C ASP A 170 -7.87 -36.41 -2.31
N GLN A 171 -8.65 -36.35 -1.23
CA GLN A 171 -9.99 -35.75 -1.29
C GLN A 171 -10.04 -34.44 -0.48
N PHE A 172 -10.34 -33.35 -1.19
CA PHE A 172 -10.57 -32.03 -0.59
C PHE A 172 -12.07 -31.71 -0.67
N ILE A 173 -12.64 -31.25 0.43
CA ILE A 173 -14.01 -30.71 0.43
C ILE A 173 -13.90 -29.23 0.03
N GLN A 174 -14.57 -28.91 -1.07
CA GLN A 174 -14.74 -27.54 -1.52
C GLN A 174 -15.82 -26.86 -0.66
N THR A 175 -15.40 -26.07 0.31
CA THR A 175 -16.32 -25.27 1.12
C THR A 175 -16.51 -23.92 0.43
N ILE A 176 -17.69 -23.72 -0.18
CA ILE A 176 -18.07 -22.42 -0.72
C ILE A 176 -18.50 -21.56 0.47
N THR A 177 -17.66 -20.62 0.87
CA THR A 177 -18.02 -19.66 1.91
C THR A 177 -19.02 -18.66 1.33
N ASN A 178 -20.20 -18.58 1.92
CA ASN A 178 -21.23 -17.63 1.52
C ASN A 178 -20.72 -16.19 1.63
N VAL A 179 -21.20 -15.33 0.72
CA VAL A 179 -20.95 -13.88 0.75
C VAL A 179 -21.27 -13.32 2.15
N ASP A 180 -20.28 -12.71 2.81
CA ASP A 180 -20.50 -12.10 4.10
C ASP A 180 -21.21 -10.75 3.95
N MET A 181 -22.50 -10.75 4.18
CA MET A 181 -23.33 -9.55 4.04
C MET A 181 -22.90 -8.38 4.94
N ARG A 182 -22.22 -8.64 6.05
CA ARG A 182 -21.67 -7.58 6.91
C ARG A 182 -20.57 -6.83 6.19
N ASN A 183 -19.64 -7.55 5.59
CA ASN A 183 -18.53 -6.96 4.83
C ASN A 183 -19.04 -6.22 3.60
N VAL A 184 -20.03 -6.76 2.91
CA VAL A 184 -20.68 -6.09 1.76
C VAL A 184 -21.33 -4.76 2.17
N ILE A 185 -22.06 -4.73 3.29
CA ILE A 185 -22.67 -3.50 3.80
C ILE A 185 -21.61 -2.46 4.13
N VAL A 186 -20.53 -2.86 4.85
CA VAL A 186 -19.42 -1.96 5.19
C VAL A 186 -18.75 -1.42 3.93
N PHE A 187 -18.52 -2.27 2.94
CA PHE A 187 -17.97 -1.89 1.63
C PHE A 187 -18.84 -0.85 0.92
N LEU A 188 -20.16 -1.10 0.81
CA LEU A 188 -21.11 -0.18 0.16
C LEU A 188 -21.18 1.18 0.90
N VAL A 189 -21.21 1.15 2.23
CA VAL A 189 -21.20 2.38 3.05
C VAL A 189 -19.90 3.15 2.84
N THR A 190 -18.76 2.46 2.81
CA THR A 190 -17.45 3.10 2.58
C THR A 190 -17.37 3.78 1.22
N ILE A 191 -17.81 3.08 0.16
CA ILE A 191 -17.88 3.68 -1.20
C ILE A 191 -18.86 4.85 -1.21
N GLY A 192 -20.04 4.70 -0.60
CA GLY A 192 -21.03 5.77 -0.52
C GLY A 192 -20.48 7.03 0.15
N VAL A 193 -19.79 6.88 1.28
CA VAL A 193 -19.12 8.00 1.97
C VAL A 193 -18.02 8.62 1.11
N ALA A 194 -17.21 7.81 0.43
CA ALA A 194 -16.15 8.30 -0.45
C ALA A 194 -16.69 9.11 -1.63
N VAL A 195 -17.76 8.61 -2.27
CA VAL A 195 -18.43 9.31 -3.39
C VAL A 195 -19.08 10.59 -2.92
N LEU A 196 -19.85 10.57 -1.82
CA LEU A 196 -20.50 11.76 -1.29
C LEU A 196 -19.50 12.81 -0.78
N GLY A 197 -18.36 12.36 -0.25
CA GLY A 197 -17.29 13.27 0.21
C GLY A 197 -16.48 13.87 -0.93
N SER A 198 -16.59 13.36 -2.16
CA SER A 198 -15.89 13.88 -3.36
C SER A 198 -16.68 14.94 -4.12
N ILE A 199 -17.98 15.10 -3.83
CA ILE A 199 -18.89 16.12 -4.39
C ILE A 199 -18.82 17.39 -3.54
#